data_ce57b35b40384966c5c9471760a87814
#
_entry.id   ce57b35b40384966c5c9471760a87814
#
_cell.length_a   1.000
_cell.length_b   1.000
_cell.length_c   1.000
_cell.angle_alpha   90.00
_cell.angle_beta   90.00
_cell.angle_gamma   90.00
#
_symmetry.space_group_name_H-M   'P 1'
#
loop_
_entity.id
_entity.type
_entity.pdbx_description
1 polymer ?
#
loop_
_entity_poly.entity_id
_entity_poly.type
_entity_poly.pdbx_seq_one_letter_code
_entity_poly.pdbx_strand_id
1 'polypeptide(L)' 'MEDWKIRLIDEHIALKERVSKLTKFLDENKDHENFDILSRQLVAMMDYLKALEERIKKHCH' A
#
# COMPACT_ATOMS: atom_id res chain seq x y z
N MET A 1 14.78 -10.79 -19.74
CA MET A 1 14.60 -9.96 -18.55
C MET A 1 13.15 -9.99 -18.09
N GLU A 2 12.95 -10.15 -16.82
CA GLU A 2 11.59 -10.37 -16.32
C GLU A 2 10.97 -9.05 -15.85
N ASP A 3 10.44 -8.30 -16.81
CA ASP A 3 9.87 -6.99 -16.56
C ASP A 3 8.74 -7.00 -15.54
N TRP A 4 7.97 -8.09 -15.47
CA TRP A 4 6.87 -8.17 -14.52
C TRP A 4 7.36 -8.20 -13.07
N LYS A 5 8.54 -8.74 -12.81
CA LYS A 5 9.12 -8.72 -11.46
C LYS A 5 9.54 -7.31 -11.06
N ILE A 6 10.10 -6.57 -12.00
CA ILE A 6 10.50 -5.19 -11.76
C ILE A 6 9.26 -4.35 -11.48
N ARG A 7 8.19 -4.53 -12.26
CA ARG A 7 6.93 -3.81 -12.04
C ARG A 7 6.33 -4.15 -10.69
N LEU A 8 6.42 -5.41 -10.31
CA LEU A 8 5.87 -5.87 -9.02
C LEU A 8 6.59 -5.17 -7.86
N ILE A 9 7.90 -5.10 -7.92
CA ILE A 9 8.70 -4.43 -6.90
C ILE A 9 8.42 -2.94 -6.88
N ASP A 10 8.35 -2.30 -8.04
CA ASP A 10 8.04 -0.87 -8.15
C ASP A 10 6.66 -0.56 -7.59
N GLU A 11 5.67 -1.39 -7.90
CA GLU A 11 4.33 -1.22 -7.37
C GLU A 11 4.30 -1.36 -5.85
N HIS A 12 5.07 -2.31 -5.32
CA HIS A 12 5.18 -2.49 -3.88
C HIS A 12 5.74 -1.24 -3.21
N ILE A 13 6.81 -0.68 -3.76
CA ILE A 13 7.44 0.51 -3.22
C ILE A 13 6.47 1.70 -3.26
N ALA A 14 5.82 1.91 -4.42
CA ALA A 14 4.89 3.02 -4.59
C ALA A 14 3.70 2.90 -3.63
N LEU A 15 3.15 1.70 -3.50
CA LEU A 15 2.01 1.46 -2.60
C LEU A 15 2.41 1.66 -1.15
N LYS A 16 3.60 1.20 -0.78
CA LYS A 16 4.10 1.36 0.58
C LYS A 16 4.22 2.84 0.95
N GLU A 17 4.68 3.67 0.02
CA GLU A 17 4.75 5.10 0.23
C GLU A 17 3.37 5.72 0.41
N ARG A 18 2.40 5.30 -0.42
CA ARG A 18 1.02 5.80 -0.32
C ARG A 18 0.40 5.42 1.01
N VAL A 19 0.59 4.19 1.45
CA VAL A 19 0.10 3.72 2.75
C VAL A 19 0.70 4.57 3.86
N SER A 20 1.99 4.81 3.82
CA SER A 20 2.68 5.62 4.82
C SER A 20 2.15 7.04 4.88
N LYS A 21 1.99 7.67 3.71
CA LYS A 21 1.47 9.05 3.63
C LYS A 21 0.03 9.15 4.12
N LEU A 22 -0.81 8.19 3.73
CA LEU A 22 -2.21 8.20 4.14
C LEU A 22 -2.34 7.95 5.64
N THR A 23 -1.53 7.04 6.18
CA THR A 23 -1.50 6.76 7.60
C THR A 23 -1.18 8.04 8.38
N LYS A 24 -0.14 8.76 7.94
CA LYS A 24 0.26 10.01 8.57
C LYS A 24 -0.84 11.06 8.47
N PHE A 25 -1.44 11.20 7.29
CA PHE A 25 -2.53 12.14 7.07
C PHE A 25 -3.69 11.88 8.03
N LEU A 26 -4.11 10.61 8.14
CA LEU A 26 -5.23 10.25 9.00
C LEU A 26 -4.90 10.47 10.48
N ASP A 27 -3.67 10.20 10.86
CA ASP A 27 -3.23 10.42 12.23
C ASP A 27 -3.29 11.89 12.63
N GLU A 28 -2.99 12.79 11.67
CA GLU A 28 -2.99 14.23 11.89
C GLU A 28 -4.38 14.87 11.66
N ASN A 29 -5.30 14.16 11.02
CA ASN A 29 -6.59 14.71 10.61
C ASN A 29 -7.77 13.82 11.04
N LYS A 30 -7.81 13.48 12.30
CA LYS A 30 -8.84 12.58 12.84
C LYS A 30 -10.24 13.16 12.74
N ASP A 31 -10.38 14.47 12.63
CA ASP A 31 -11.66 15.16 12.51
C ASP A 31 -12.08 15.41 11.06
N HIS A 32 -11.30 14.90 10.10
CA HIS A 32 -11.61 15.08 8.69
C HIS A 32 -12.94 14.43 8.34
N GLU A 33 -13.75 15.13 7.53
CA GLU A 33 -15.10 14.63 7.19
C GLU A 33 -15.11 13.30 6.47
N ASN A 34 -14.03 13.00 5.73
CA ASN A 34 -13.90 11.74 5.00
C ASN A 34 -13.03 10.71 5.74
N PHE A 35 -12.82 10.91 7.03
CA PHE A 35 -11.95 10.04 7.81
C PHE A 35 -12.33 8.57 7.70
N ASP A 36 -13.62 8.27 7.83
CA ASP A 36 -14.10 6.87 7.76
C ASP A 36 -13.85 6.24 6.41
N ILE A 37 -14.10 6.99 5.34
CA ILE A 37 -13.90 6.49 3.98
C ILE A 37 -12.41 6.28 3.72
N LEU A 38 -11.59 7.23 4.12
CA LEU A 38 -10.15 7.15 3.94
C LEU A 38 -9.53 6.03 4.77
N SER A 39 -10.07 5.79 5.97
CA SER A 39 -9.62 4.68 6.82
C SER A 39 -9.89 3.33 6.16
N ARG A 40 -11.06 3.17 5.56
CA ARG A 40 -11.39 1.94 4.83
C ARG A 40 -10.50 1.78 3.61
N GLN A 41 -10.20 2.87 2.92
CA GLN A 41 -9.29 2.84 1.79
C GLN A 41 -7.89 2.41 2.24
N LEU A 42 -7.43 2.92 3.37
CA LEU A 42 -6.13 2.54 3.92
C LEU A 42 -6.07 1.04 4.22
N VAL A 43 -7.11 0.49 4.83
CA VAL A 43 -7.17 -0.95 5.13
C VAL A 43 -7.07 -1.76 3.84
N ALA A 44 -7.82 -1.36 2.81
CA ALA A 44 -7.78 -2.04 1.52
C ALA A 44 -6.38 -1.97 0.89
N MET A 45 -5.72 -0.82 0.99
CA MET A 45 -4.37 -0.64 0.49
C MET A 45 -3.37 -1.51 1.24
N MET A 46 -3.53 -1.64 2.55
CA MET A 46 -2.66 -2.49 3.37
C MET A 46 -2.84 -3.97 3.03
N ASP A 47 -4.07 -4.39 2.78
CA ASP A 47 -4.34 -5.77 2.35
C ASP A 47 -3.70 -6.05 0.99
N TYR A 48 -3.81 -5.10 0.07
CA TYR A 48 -3.19 -5.23 -1.23
C TYR A 48 -1.66 -5.27 -1.12
N LEU A 49 -1.10 -4.41 -0.28
CA LEU A 49 0.34 -4.39 -0.02
C LEU A 49 0.82 -5.76 0.48
N LYS A 50 0.07 -6.34 1.38
CA LYS A 50 0.38 -7.66 1.92
C LYS A 50 0.38 -8.73 0.82
N ALA A 51 -0.61 -8.67 -0.08
CA ALA A 51 -0.69 -9.59 -1.20
C ALA A 51 0.51 -9.43 -2.15
N LEU A 52 0.94 -8.19 -2.38
CA LEU A 52 2.13 -7.92 -3.19
C LEU A 52 3.38 -8.50 -2.54
N GLU A 53 3.50 -8.35 -1.23
CA GLU A 53 4.63 -8.90 -0.49
C GLU A 53 4.69 -10.42 -0.58
N GLU A 54 3.54 -11.07 -0.52
CA GLU A 54 3.47 -12.52 -0.68
C GLU A 54 3.88 -12.96 -2.09
N ARG A 55 3.46 -12.20 -3.09
CA ARG A 55 3.85 -12.48 -4.48
C ARG A 55 5.35 -12.30 -4.67
N ILE A 56 5.92 -11.26 -4.08
CA ILE A 56 7.36 -11.02 -4.17
C ILE A 56 8.14 -12.16 -3.50
N LYS A 57 7.71 -12.58 -2.32
CA LYS A 57 8.34 -13.69 -1.62
C LYS A 57 8.30 -14.98 -2.44
N LYS A 58 7.18 -15.22 -3.10
CA LYS A 58 6.98 -16.43 -3.87
C LYS A 58 7.85 -16.47 -5.13
N HIS A 59 8.05 -15.34 -5.78
CA HIS A 59 8.70 -15.28 -7.08
C HIS A 59 10.10 -14.67 -7.08
N CYS A 60 10.50 -14.02 -6.00
CA CYS A 60 11.80 -13.34 -5.90
C CYS A 60 12.56 -13.86 -4.70
N HIS A 61 12.99 -15.08 -4.82
CA HIS A 61 13.82 -15.71 -3.78
C HIS A 61 15.25 -15.20 -3.85
#